data_092c4630d2668b129c42f7df8a3ff683
#
_entry.id   092c4630d2668b129c42f7df8a3ff683
#
_cell.length_a   1.000
_cell.length_b   1.000
_cell.length_c   1.000
_cell.angle_alpha   90.00
_cell.angle_beta   90.00
_cell.angle_gamma   90.00
#
_symmetry.space_group_name_H-M   'P 1'
#
loop_
_entity.id
_entity.type
_entity.pdbx_description
1 polymer ?
#
loop_
_entity_poly.entity_id
_entity_poly.type
_entity_poly.pdbx_seq_one_letter_code
_entity_poly.pdbx_strand_id
1 'polypeptide(L)'
;GALAIGIAALVLGLKLNKATKNKNQNETTQNAETRNDVQLAQSTNTQTEVVTPNPISENYNVQYGNVKIKNQTTYNLTEDILKPDIKIDNKNIVIFHTHSCESYTSSEKYPYTQTGNFRTTDLKYTVTQVGSELENYLKKYNLNVVHDTSYHDYPSYTGSYTRSLKTVENILQTTPSDIIIDLHRDAIGSRADYAPTVKIGDDYAAQIMFVIGTNEGGLYHPNWNQNLKFAVKVQQKAEEMYPGLFKPMMVTKSRYNQHTG
;
A
#
# COMPACT_ATOMS: atom_id res chain seq x y z
N GLY A 1 -4.03 -13.55 -2.36
CA GLY A 1 -4.81 -13.73 -1.12
C GLY A 1 -3.96 -13.43 0.12
N ALA A 2 -2.75 -13.99 0.23
CA ALA A 2 -1.89 -13.84 1.41
C ALA A 2 -1.42 -12.41 1.66
N LEU A 3 -1.16 -11.63 0.60
CA LEU A 3 -0.64 -10.26 0.71
C LEU A 3 -1.66 -9.30 1.33
N ALA A 4 -2.91 -9.36 0.88
CA ALA A 4 -3.96 -8.49 1.42
C ALA A 4 -4.33 -8.87 2.86
N ILE A 5 -4.27 -10.16 3.23
CA ILE A 5 -4.43 -10.62 4.61
C ILE A 5 -3.30 -10.04 5.49
N GLY A 6 -2.07 -10.05 4.98
CA GLY A 6 -0.93 -9.48 5.67
C GLY A 6 -1.12 -8.00 5.96
N ILE A 7 -1.52 -7.22 4.97
CA ILE A 7 -1.75 -5.77 5.11
C ILE A 7 -2.89 -5.48 6.08
N ALA A 8 -4.00 -6.22 6.00
CA ALA A 8 -5.11 -6.06 6.93
C ALA A 8 -4.73 -6.39 8.39
N ALA A 9 -4.01 -7.47 8.61
CA ALA A 9 -3.49 -7.84 9.93
C ALA A 9 -2.47 -6.81 10.46
N LEU A 10 -1.73 -6.19 9.55
CA LEU A 10 -0.76 -5.15 9.83
C LEU A 10 -1.38 -3.84 10.29
N VAL A 11 -2.40 -3.38 9.57
CA VAL A 11 -3.08 -2.12 9.90
C VAL A 11 -3.70 -2.19 11.29
N LEU A 12 -4.16 -3.37 11.70
CA LEU A 12 -4.94 -3.49 12.93
C LEU A 12 -4.09 -3.51 14.20
N GLY A 13 -2.79 -3.88 14.17
CA GLY A 13 -1.98 -4.02 15.39
C GLY A 13 -2.71 -4.82 16.49
N LEU A 14 -3.84 -5.42 16.12
CA LEU A 14 -4.78 -6.05 17.01
C LEU A 14 -4.29 -7.45 17.37
N LYS A 15 -4.36 -7.72 18.65
CA LYS A 15 -4.16 -9.00 19.30
C LYS A 15 -4.70 -10.17 18.46
N LEU A 16 -3.90 -10.70 17.57
CA LEU A 16 -4.04 -12.08 17.14
C LEU A 16 -3.49 -12.96 18.29
N ASN A 17 -4.23 -13.03 19.37
CA ASN A 17 -4.07 -14.12 20.31
C ASN A 17 -4.42 -15.38 19.56
N LYS A 18 -3.42 -16.27 19.49
CA LYS A 18 -3.46 -17.68 19.12
C LYS A 18 -4.89 -18.23 18.99
N ALA A 19 -5.38 -18.35 17.77
CA ALA A 19 -6.42 -19.32 17.52
C ALA A 19 -5.76 -20.71 17.61
N THR A 20 -6.12 -21.40 18.66
CA THR A 20 -5.81 -22.78 18.98
C THR A 20 -6.09 -23.66 17.76
N LYS A 21 -5.09 -24.47 17.41
CA LYS A 21 -5.28 -25.63 16.53
C LYS A 21 -6.37 -26.51 17.14
N ASN A 22 -7.52 -26.57 16.52
CA ASN A 22 -8.43 -27.70 16.64
C ASN A 22 -8.52 -28.40 15.29
N LYS A 23 -7.95 -29.60 15.28
CA LYS A 23 -8.25 -30.66 14.32
C LYS A 23 -9.70 -31.09 14.53
N ASN A 24 -10.46 -31.17 13.46
CA ASN A 24 -11.28 -32.36 13.09
C ASN A 24 -12.02 -32.05 11.79
N GLN A 25 -11.66 -32.80 10.79
CA GLN A 25 -12.36 -33.85 10.06
C GLN A 25 -13.69 -33.48 9.39
N ASN A 26 -13.61 -33.63 8.05
CA ASN A 26 -14.65 -34.12 7.11
C ASN A 26 -15.98 -33.35 7.05
N GLU A 27 -16.20 -32.70 5.92
CA GLU A 27 -17.28 -33.15 5.03
C GLU A 27 -17.16 -32.50 3.65
N THR A 28 -17.27 -33.36 2.65
CA THR A 28 -17.32 -33.10 1.23
C THR A 28 -18.65 -32.43 0.88
N THR A 29 -18.64 -31.24 0.30
CA THR A 29 -19.75 -30.86 -0.59
C THR A 29 -19.21 -29.89 -1.65
N GLN A 30 -19.35 -30.35 -2.90
CA GLN A 30 -19.10 -29.61 -4.11
C GLN A 30 -20.01 -28.38 -4.17
N ASN A 31 -19.44 -27.19 -4.35
CA ASN A 31 -20.04 -26.16 -5.20
C ASN A 31 -18.92 -25.30 -5.77
N ALA A 32 -18.81 -25.38 -7.08
CA ALA A 32 -17.91 -24.58 -7.88
C ALA A 32 -18.44 -23.12 -7.90
N GLU A 33 -17.96 -22.30 -7.01
CA GLU A 33 -18.03 -20.86 -7.18
C GLU A 33 -16.67 -20.37 -7.68
N THR A 34 -16.73 -19.80 -8.86
CA THR A 34 -15.62 -19.17 -9.56
C THR A 34 -15.06 -18.04 -8.68
N ARG A 35 -14.04 -18.31 -7.91
CA ARG A 35 -13.25 -17.30 -7.24
C ARG A 35 -12.45 -16.57 -8.32
N ASN A 36 -12.81 -15.35 -8.61
CA ASN A 36 -11.93 -14.39 -9.26
C ASN A 36 -10.84 -14.01 -8.25
N ASP A 37 -9.85 -14.85 -8.10
CA ASP A 37 -8.63 -14.50 -7.39
C ASP A 37 -7.88 -13.47 -8.25
N VAL A 38 -7.99 -12.20 -7.86
CA VAL A 38 -7.09 -11.18 -8.38
C VAL A 38 -5.72 -11.49 -7.80
N GLN A 39 -4.92 -12.21 -8.54
CA GLN A 39 -3.49 -12.31 -8.26
C GLN A 39 -2.88 -10.94 -8.58
N LEU A 40 -2.36 -10.28 -7.56
CA LEU A 40 -1.43 -9.18 -7.71
C LEU A 40 -0.36 -9.61 -8.71
N ALA A 41 -0.20 -8.81 -9.76
CA ALA A 41 0.58 -9.07 -10.97
C ALA A 41 1.72 -10.09 -10.78
N GLN A 42 1.43 -11.36 -11.00
CA GLN A 42 2.47 -12.33 -11.27
C GLN A 42 2.90 -12.12 -12.71
N SER A 43 4.12 -11.69 -12.88
CA SER A 43 4.79 -11.83 -14.15
C SER A 43 4.87 -13.31 -14.47
N THR A 44 3.95 -13.80 -15.27
CA THR A 44 4.03 -15.15 -15.83
C THR A 44 4.99 -15.15 -17.01
N ASN A 45 6.23 -14.86 -16.73
CA ASN A 45 7.28 -15.26 -17.65
C ASN A 45 7.92 -16.52 -17.09
N THR A 46 7.87 -17.60 -17.82
CA THR A 46 8.38 -18.94 -17.51
C THR A 46 9.90 -18.99 -17.29
N GLN A 47 10.54 -17.88 -17.20
CA GLN A 47 11.91 -17.66 -16.73
C GLN A 47 12.03 -16.24 -16.20
N THR A 48 11.24 -15.87 -15.22
CA THR A 48 11.57 -14.67 -14.48
C THR A 48 12.64 -15.07 -13.49
N GLU A 49 13.87 -14.81 -13.84
CA GLU A 49 14.84 -14.47 -12.83
C GLU A 49 14.13 -13.53 -11.86
N VAL A 50 14.08 -13.91 -10.60
CA VAL A 50 13.76 -12.98 -9.52
C VAL A 50 14.66 -11.78 -9.81
N VAL A 51 14.08 -10.69 -10.29
CA VAL A 51 14.86 -9.48 -10.48
C VAL A 51 15.34 -9.14 -9.09
N THR A 52 16.59 -9.46 -8.83
CA THR A 52 17.25 -9.12 -7.58
C THR A 52 16.95 -7.65 -7.34
N PRO A 53 16.45 -7.30 -6.15
CA PRO A 53 16.11 -5.91 -5.86
C PRO A 53 17.27 -5.04 -6.33
N ASN A 54 16.98 -4.05 -7.14
CA ASN A 54 18.01 -3.12 -7.59
C ASN A 54 18.73 -2.61 -6.35
N PRO A 55 20.08 -2.60 -6.28
CA PRO A 55 20.82 -2.09 -5.14
C PRO A 55 20.36 -0.72 -4.64
N ILE A 56 19.80 0.11 -5.54
CA ILE A 56 19.21 1.41 -5.19
C ILE A 56 18.01 1.27 -4.24
N SER A 57 17.24 0.19 -4.31
CA SER A 57 16.08 -0.02 -3.44
C SER A 57 16.48 -0.40 -2.02
N GLU A 58 17.71 -0.84 -1.80
CA GLU A 58 18.23 -1.19 -0.48
C GLU A 58 18.98 -0.04 0.21
N ASN A 59 19.21 1.08 -0.47
CA ASN A 59 19.86 2.25 0.11
C ASN A 59 18.96 2.89 1.17
N TYR A 60 19.41 2.82 2.42
CA TYR A 60 18.81 3.49 3.56
C TYR A 60 19.91 4.18 4.39
N ASN A 61 19.55 5.19 5.14
CA ASN A 61 20.46 5.95 5.98
C ASN A 61 20.01 6.05 7.45
N VAL A 62 18.82 5.52 7.74
CA VAL A 62 18.26 5.39 9.10
C VAL A 62 17.68 3.99 9.25
N GLN A 63 17.85 3.40 10.44
CA GLN A 63 17.26 2.11 10.79
C GLN A 63 16.64 2.19 12.19
N TYR A 64 15.44 1.63 12.33
CA TYR A 64 14.75 1.49 13.60
C TYR A 64 14.22 0.07 13.77
N GLY A 65 14.85 -0.71 14.63
CA GLY A 65 14.60 -2.14 14.72
C GLY A 65 14.82 -2.85 13.37
N ASN A 66 13.79 -3.50 12.86
CA ASN A 66 13.80 -4.18 11.55
C ASN A 66 13.34 -3.26 10.39
N VAL A 67 13.00 -1.99 10.65
CA VAL A 67 12.57 -1.03 9.63
C VAL A 67 13.74 -0.26 9.08
N LYS A 68 13.93 -0.31 7.77
CA LYS A 68 14.91 0.47 7.01
C LYS A 68 14.23 1.72 6.46
N ILE A 69 14.89 2.89 6.58
CA ILE A 69 14.34 4.18 6.18
C ILE A 69 15.34 4.93 5.31
N LYS A 70 14.88 5.40 4.16
CA LYS A 70 15.60 6.36 3.32
C LYS A 70 15.11 7.76 3.63
N ASN A 71 15.76 8.41 4.57
CA ASN A 71 15.48 9.80 4.91
C ASN A 71 16.13 10.74 3.89
N GLN A 72 15.29 11.46 3.15
CA GLN A 72 15.69 12.47 2.16
C GLN A 72 15.52 13.91 2.68
N THR A 73 15.19 14.06 3.97
CA THR A 73 15.01 15.34 4.63
C THR A 73 16.24 15.71 5.46
N THR A 74 16.27 16.92 5.97
CA THR A 74 17.28 17.36 6.94
C THR A 74 16.90 17.03 8.39
N TYR A 75 15.70 16.49 8.63
CA TYR A 75 15.25 16.13 9.96
C TYR A 75 16.08 14.96 10.51
N ASN A 76 16.52 15.10 11.76
CA ASN A 76 17.11 13.99 12.50
C ASN A 76 15.97 13.11 13.02
N LEU A 77 15.84 11.91 12.46
CA LEU A 77 14.83 10.93 12.87
C LEU A 77 15.31 10.20 14.14
N THR A 78 15.09 10.84 15.28
CA THR A 78 15.45 10.28 16.60
C THR A 78 14.53 9.11 16.98
N GLU A 79 14.92 8.35 18.00
CA GLU A 79 14.11 7.26 18.53
C GLU A 79 12.70 7.69 18.92
N ASP A 80 12.55 8.87 19.54
CA ASP A 80 11.23 9.41 19.93
C ASP A 80 10.33 9.69 18.73
N ILE A 81 10.90 10.10 17.61
CA ILE A 81 10.16 10.34 16.35
C ILE A 81 9.76 9.00 15.70
N LEU A 82 10.59 7.99 15.82
CA LEU A 82 10.38 6.69 15.18
C LEU A 82 9.59 5.70 16.04
N LYS A 83 9.52 5.93 17.35
CA LYS A 83 8.81 5.05 18.27
C LYS A 83 7.32 4.93 17.90
N PRO A 84 6.81 3.72 17.64
CA PRO A 84 5.47 3.52 17.10
C PRO A 84 4.38 3.54 18.19
N ASP A 85 4.38 4.54 19.06
CA ASP A 85 3.47 4.72 20.22
C ASP A 85 2.18 5.47 19.85
N ILE A 86 1.78 5.37 18.59
CA ILE A 86 0.56 5.98 18.07
C ILE A 86 -0.69 5.26 18.56
N LYS A 87 -1.74 6.03 18.84
CA LYS A 87 -3.10 5.56 19.06
C LYS A 87 -3.95 5.82 17.81
N ILE A 88 -4.85 4.88 17.53
CA ILE A 88 -5.88 4.99 16.50
C ILE A 88 -7.21 4.83 17.24
N ASP A 89 -7.98 5.89 17.26
CA ASP A 89 -9.17 5.98 18.13
C ASP A 89 -10.44 5.52 17.42
N ASN A 90 -10.52 5.62 16.11
CA ASN A 90 -11.68 5.18 15.35
C ASN A 90 -11.36 3.98 14.43
N LYS A 91 -12.42 3.38 13.88
CA LYS A 91 -12.33 2.24 12.99
C LYS A 91 -12.53 2.60 11.52
N ASN A 92 -12.51 3.89 11.21
CA ASN A 92 -12.70 4.37 9.86
C ASN A 92 -11.38 4.39 9.11
N ILE A 93 -11.42 3.96 7.87
CA ILE A 93 -10.30 3.99 6.95
C ILE A 93 -10.79 4.56 5.63
N VAL A 94 -10.06 5.52 5.08
CA VAL A 94 -10.28 6.01 3.72
C VAL A 94 -9.17 5.49 2.84
N ILE A 95 -9.55 4.87 1.73
CA ILE A 95 -8.64 4.49 0.64
C ILE A 95 -9.04 5.31 -0.58
N PHE A 96 -8.08 5.97 -1.19
CA PHE A 96 -8.28 6.72 -2.43
C PHE A 96 -7.06 6.60 -3.33
N HIS A 97 -7.17 7.15 -4.54
CA HIS A 97 -6.11 7.09 -5.54
C HIS A 97 -5.99 8.43 -6.22
N THR A 98 -4.91 9.18 -5.94
CA THR A 98 -4.61 10.39 -6.71
C THR A 98 -4.36 10.05 -8.18
N HIS A 99 -3.83 8.85 -8.45
CA HIS A 99 -3.60 8.34 -9.80
C HIS A 99 -4.30 7.00 -10.03
N SER A 100 -5.65 7.06 -10.09
CA SER A 100 -6.52 5.88 -10.26
C SER A 100 -6.26 5.08 -11.53
N CYS A 101 -5.72 5.73 -12.58
CA CYS A 101 -5.37 5.05 -13.84
C CYS A 101 -4.00 4.37 -13.83
N GLU A 102 -3.24 4.41 -12.74
CA GLU A 102 -1.97 3.66 -12.64
C GLU A 102 -2.22 2.16 -12.71
N SER A 103 -1.51 1.48 -13.61
CA SER A 103 -1.62 0.05 -13.83
C SER A 103 -0.25 -0.63 -13.77
N TYR A 104 -0.27 -1.93 -13.79
CA TYR A 104 0.90 -2.78 -13.83
C TYR A 104 1.20 -3.23 -15.26
N THR A 105 2.26 -4.00 -15.47
CA THR A 105 2.55 -4.57 -16.79
C THR A 105 1.40 -5.46 -17.26
N SER A 106 0.88 -5.21 -18.47
CA SER A 106 -0.10 -6.07 -19.10
C SER A 106 0.51 -7.47 -19.32
N SER A 107 -0.27 -8.51 -19.11
CA SER A 107 0.12 -9.90 -19.29
C SER A 107 -0.98 -10.69 -20.01
N GLU A 108 -0.68 -11.89 -20.47
CA GLU A 108 -1.69 -12.76 -21.10
C GLU A 108 -2.87 -13.05 -20.18
N LYS A 109 -2.62 -13.16 -18.88
CA LYS A 109 -3.66 -13.40 -17.88
C LYS A 109 -4.48 -12.14 -17.57
N TYR A 110 -3.86 -10.95 -17.65
CA TYR A 110 -4.48 -9.66 -17.37
C TYR A 110 -4.22 -8.69 -18.52
N PRO A 111 -4.83 -8.95 -19.70
CA PRO A 111 -4.66 -8.10 -20.86
C PRO A 111 -5.48 -6.81 -20.70
N TYR A 112 -4.87 -5.68 -20.96
CA TYR A 112 -5.59 -4.40 -21.00
C TYR A 112 -5.02 -3.49 -22.10
N THR A 113 -5.84 -2.56 -22.56
CA THR A 113 -5.40 -1.52 -23.50
C THR A 113 -4.78 -0.36 -22.72
N GLN A 114 -3.51 -0.08 -23.01
CA GLN A 114 -2.80 1.04 -22.40
C GLN A 114 -3.32 2.37 -22.96
N THR A 115 -3.57 3.33 -22.07
CA THR A 115 -3.87 4.74 -22.42
C THR A 115 -2.68 5.66 -22.14
N GLY A 116 -1.55 5.09 -21.74
CA GLY A 116 -0.30 5.74 -21.42
C GLY A 116 0.70 4.71 -20.89
N ASN A 117 1.88 5.14 -20.49
CA ASN A 117 2.91 4.23 -19.97
C ASN A 117 2.46 3.59 -18.64
N PHE A 118 2.18 2.30 -18.66
CA PHE A 118 1.59 1.56 -17.55
C PHE A 118 0.35 2.25 -16.96
N ARG A 119 -0.58 2.63 -17.84
CA ARG A 119 -1.82 3.31 -17.48
C ARG A 119 -2.98 2.78 -18.31
N THR A 120 -4.16 2.70 -17.69
CA THR A 120 -5.42 2.39 -18.37
C THR A 120 -6.60 3.05 -17.65
N THR A 121 -7.66 3.33 -18.38
CA THR A 121 -8.92 3.79 -17.80
C THR A 121 -9.84 2.64 -17.37
N ASP A 122 -9.48 1.38 -17.63
CA ASP A 122 -10.18 0.22 -17.10
C ASP A 122 -9.67 -0.09 -15.70
N LEU A 123 -10.39 0.41 -14.68
CA LEU A 123 -9.97 0.37 -13.28
C LEU A 123 -9.76 -1.03 -12.71
N LYS A 124 -10.32 -2.07 -13.33
CA LYS A 124 -10.08 -3.46 -12.91
C LYS A 124 -8.62 -3.93 -13.14
N TYR A 125 -7.83 -3.18 -13.91
CA TYR A 125 -6.41 -3.44 -14.16
C TYR A 125 -5.47 -2.42 -13.52
N THR A 126 -5.98 -1.61 -12.61
CA THR A 126 -5.22 -0.52 -11.99
C THR A 126 -5.07 -0.72 -10.47
N VAL A 127 -4.38 0.22 -9.83
CA VAL A 127 -4.25 0.27 -8.36
C VAL A 127 -5.58 0.29 -7.64
N THR A 128 -6.67 0.72 -8.30
CA THR A 128 -8.01 0.70 -7.69
C THR A 128 -8.49 -0.71 -7.39
N GLN A 129 -8.13 -1.70 -8.22
CA GLN A 129 -8.43 -3.10 -7.91
C GLN A 129 -7.66 -3.60 -6.68
N VAL A 130 -6.41 -3.18 -6.52
CA VAL A 130 -5.64 -3.47 -5.31
C VAL A 130 -6.30 -2.84 -4.08
N GLY A 131 -6.80 -1.61 -4.21
CA GLY A 131 -7.60 -0.93 -3.18
C GLY A 131 -8.86 -1.69 -2.83
N SER A 132 -9.59 -2.24 -3.82
CA SER A 132 -10.79 -3.05 -3.60
C SER A 132 -10.48 -4.34 -2.81
N GLU A 133 -9.37 -5.00 -3.12
CA GLU A 133 -8.94 -6.18 -2.35
C GLU A 133 -8.56 -5.79 -0.91
N LEU A 134 -7.85 -4.69 -0.72
CA LEU A 134 -7.52 -4.18 0.61
C LEU A 134 -8.79 -3.85 1.42
N GLU A 135 -9.76 -3.16 0.81
CA GLU A 135 -11.06 -2.87 1.41
C GLU A 135 -11.76 -4.16 1.86
N ASN A 136 -11.86 -5.17 0.98
CA ASN A 136 -12.50 -6.44 1.27
C ASN A 136 -11.86 -7.15 2.47
N TYR A 137 -10.53 -7.10 2.59
CA TYR A 137 -9.84 -7.69 3.73
C TYR A 137 -10.02 -6.90 5.02
N LEU A 138 -9.94 -5.57 4.97
CA LEU A 138 -10.12 -4.71 6.14
C LEU A 138 -11.53 -4.85 6.74
N LYS A 139 -12.55 -4.95 5.89
CA LYS A 139 -13.94 -5.17 6.33
C LYS A 139 -14.14 -6.47 7.13
N LYS A 140 -13.33 -7.51 6.89
CA LYS A 140 -13.37 -8.75 7.69
C LYS A 140 -12.97 -8.54 9.16
N TYR A 141 -12.33 -7.43 9.47
CA TYR A 141 -11.93 -7.05 10.82
C TYR A 141 -12.85 -5.99 11.46
N ASN A 142 -14.07 -5.84 10.93
CA ASN A 142 -15.06 -4.87 11.39
C ASN A 142 -14.55 -3.41 11.33
N LEU A 143 -13.73 -3.10 10.32
CA LEU A 143 -13.34 -1.74 10.00
C LEU A 143 -14.35 -1.13 9.02
N ASN A 144 -14.66 0.13 9.23
CA ASN A 144 -15.46 0.91 8.30
C ASN A 144 -14.54 1.50 7.22
N VAL A 145 -14.62 0.97 6.02
CA VAL A 145 -13.75 1.38 4.92
C VAL A 145 -14.55 2.13 3.87
N VAL A 146 -14.13 3.34 3.57
CA VAL A 146 -14.56 4.11 2.41
C VAL A 146 -13.46 4.02 1.36
N HIS A 147 -13.76 3.40 0.22
CA HIS A 147 -12.85 3.29 -0.90
C HIS A 147 -13.37 4.13 -2.06
N ASP A 148 -12.65 5.20 -2.39
CA ASP A 148 -12.95 6.07 -3.52
C ASP A 148 -12.18 5.61 -4.77
N THR A 149 -12.91 5.37 -5.85
CA THR A 149 -12.38 4.93 -7.15
C THR A 149 -12.53 5.99 -8.24
N SER A 150 -12.76 7.24 -7.85
CA SER A 150 -12.93 8.35 -8.79
C SER A 150 -11.70 8.57 -9.66
N TYR A 151 -11.92 9.04 -10.88
CA TYR A 151 -10.83 9.44 -11.76
C TYR A 151 -10.31 10.82 -11.37
N HIS A 152 -9.15 10.87 -10.70
CA HIS A 152 -8.50 12.13 -10.38
C HIS A 152 -7.43 12.53 -11.41
N ASP A 153 -6.93 11.58 -12.18
CA ASP A 153 -5.86 11.76 -13.17
C ASP A 153 -6.30 11.53 -14.62
N TYR A 154 -7.60 11.46 -14.86
CA TYR A 154 -8.23 11.38 -16.18
C TYR A 154 -9.45 12.31 -16.23
N PRO A 155 -9.74 13.01 -17.34
CA PRO A 155 -8.98 13.03 -18.60
C PRO A 155 -7.66 13.84 -18.53
N SER A 156 -7.38 14.55 -17.46
CA SER A 156 -6.15 15.34 -17.29
C SER A 156 -5.32 14.83 -16.13
N TYR A 157 -4.05 14.55 -16.35
CA TYR A 157 -3.10 14.21 -15.30
C TYR A 157 -2.78 15.43 -14.41
N THR A 158 -2.59 16.60 -15.03
CA THR A 158 -2.32 17.83 -14.31
C THR A 158 -3.48 18.19 -13.38
N GLY A 159 -3.19 18.49 -12.12
CA GLY A 159 -4.18 18.84 -11.11
C GLY A 159 -4.82 17.63 -10.41
N SER A 160 -4.33 16.40 -10.63
CA SER A 160 -4.84 15.19 -9.96
C SER A 160 -4.81 15.30 -8.44
N TYR A 161 -3.74 15.83 -7.85
CA TYR A 161 -3.64 16.06 -6.40
C TYR A 161 -4.69 17.04 -5.85
N THR A 162 -5.02 18.09 -6.61
CA THR A 162 -6.07 19.04 -6.21
C THR A 162 -7.44 18.37 -6.23
N ARG A 163 -7.70 17.53 -7.24
CA ARG A 163 -9.00 16.82 -7.34
C ARG A 163 -9.13 15.76 -6.25
N SER A 164 -8.09 14.96 -6.02
CA SER A 164 -8.11 13.94 -4.97
C SER A 164 -8.20 14.55 -3.57
N LEU A 165 -7.53 15.67 -3.31
CA LEU A 165 -7.66 16.40 -2.05
C LEU A 165 -9.13 16.78 -1.78
N LYS A 166 -9.80 17.39 -2.76
CA LYS A 166 -11.22 17.77 -2.62
C LYS A 166 -12.11 16.56 -2.33
N THR A 167 -11.87 15.43 -2.99
CA THR A 167 -12.60 14.18 -2.74
C THR A 167 -12.40 13.71 -1.30
N VAL A 168 -11.16 13.65 -0.83
CA VAL A 168 -10.84 13.21 0.53
C VAL A 168 -11.46 14.15 1.57
N GLU A 169 -11.32 15.47 1.39
CA GLU A 169 -11.92 16.47 2.29
C GLU A 169 -13.45 16.30 2.39
N ASN A 170 -14.14 16.03 1.27
CA ASN A 170 -15.57 15.77 1.27
C ASN A 170 -15.93 14.47 2.01
N ILE A 171 -15.15 13.40 1.85
CA ILE A 171 -15.35 12.13 2.57
C ILE A 171 -15.19 12.37 4.07
N LEU A 172 -14.16 13.09 4.48
CA LEU A 172 -13.86 13.34 5.89
C LEU A 172 -14.92 14.20 6.61
N GLN A 173 -15.72 15.01 5.88
CA GLN A 173 -16.86 15.73 6.46
C GLN A 173 -17.94 14.78 6.99
N THR A 174 -18.12 13.64 6.38
CA THR A 174 -19.16 12.65 6.75
C THR A 174 -18.59 11.42 7.45
N THR A 175 -17.33 11.11 7.19
CA THR A 175 -16.66 9.94 7.75
C THR A 175 -15.26 10.34 8.25
N PRO A 176 -15.18 11.00 9.42
CA PRO A 176 -13.88 11.29 10.04
C PRO A 176 -13.07 10.02 10.22
N SER A 177 -11.83 10.01 9.76
CA SER A 177 -10.94 8.84 9.75
C SER A 177 -9.56 9.21 10.28
N ASP A 178 -8.98 8.32 11.09
CA ASP A 178 -7.60 8.45 11.56
C ASP A 178 -6.60 7.84 10.56
N ILE A 179 -7.07 7.01 9.62
CA ILE A 179 -6.23 6.36 8.63
C ILE A 179 -6.72 6.71 7.24
N ILE A 180 -5.84 7.35 6.47
CA ILE A 180 -6.11 7.77 5.10
C ILE A 180 -4.97 7.27 4.22
N ILE A 181 -5.30 6.50 3.19
CA ILE A 181 -4.34 5.83 2.31
C ILE A 181 -4.51 6.34 0.88
N ASP A 182 -3.50 7.03 0.37
CA ASP A 182 -3.38 7.28 -1.07
C ASP A 182 -2.59 6.12 -1.69
N LEU A 183 -3.30 5.20 -2.32
CA LEU A 183 -2.71 3.97 -2.83
C LEU A 183 -2.27 4.14 -4.28
N HIS A 184 -0.97 4.00 -4.50
CA HIS A 184 -0.29 4.10 -5.78
C HIS A 184 0.44 2.81 -6.14
N ARG A 185 0.97 2.75 -7.35
CA ARG A 185 2.10 1.89 -7.70
C ARG A 185 3.37 2.73 -7.80
N ASP A 186 4.53 2.09 -7.70
CA ASP A 186 5.81 2.79 -7.87
C ASP A 186 6.04 3.16 -9.34
N ALA A 187 6.45 4.42 -9.59
CA ALA A 187 6.68 4.97 -10.91
C ALA A 187 8.18 5.14 -11.17
N ILE A 188 8.88 4.06 -11.48
CA ILE A 188 10.32 4.09 -11.76
C ILE A 188 10.60 4.37 -13.25
N GLY A 189 10.04 5.43 -13.75
CA GLY A 189 10.37 6.02 -15.04
C GLY A 189 10.39 5.02 -16.22
N SER A 190 11.46 5.03 -16.98
CA SER A 190 11.63 4.25 -18.18
C SER A 190 12.15 2.81 -17.97
N ARG A 191 12.25 2.35 -16.73
CA ARG A 191 12.76 1.02 -16.41
C ARG A 191 11.65 -0.02 -16.48
N ALA A 192 11.34 -0.48 -17.68
CA ALA A 192 10.36 -1.54 -17.92
C ALA A 192 10.76 -2.90 -17.29
N ASP A 193 12.04 -3.07 -16.98
CA ASP A 193 12.65 -4.25 -16.37
C ASP A 193 12.62 -4.23 -14.82
N TYR A 194 12.15 -3.12 -14.23
CA TYR A 194 12.13 -2.97 -12.78
C TYR A 194 10.77 -3.37 -12.20
N ALA A 195 10.71 -4.57 -11.64
CA ALA A 195 9.53 -5.12 -11.00
C ALA A 195 9.93 -5.84 -9.70
N PRO A 196 10.24 -5.09 -8.62
CA PRO A 196 10.72 -5.67 -7.38
C PRO A 196 9.66 -6.57 -6.76
N THR A 197 10.04 -7.81 -6.51
CA THR A 197 9.18 -8.84 -5.93
C THR A 197 9.87 -9.52 -4.76
N VAL A 198 9.08 -10.17 -3.91
CA VAL A 198 9.54 -11.01 -2.81
C VAL A 198 8.78 -12.32 -2.84
N LYS A 199 9.45 -13.41 -2.50
CA LYS A 199 8.82 -14.72 -2.38
C LYS A 199 8.11 -14.83 -1.02
N ILE A 200 6.83 -15.20 -1.04
CA ILE A 200 6.01 -15.42 0.16
C ILE A 200 5.36 -16.80 0.03
N GLY A 201 5.85 -17.76 0.81
CA GLY A 201 5.47 -19.16 0.63
C GLY A 201 5.91 -19.65 -0.75
N ASP A 202 4.95 -20.14 -1.54
CA ASP A 202 5.19 -20.61 -2.90
C ASP A 202 4.92 -19.55 -3.98
N ASP A 203 4.41 -18.37 -3.57
CA ASP A 203 4.04 -17.29 -4.46
C ASP A 203 5.03 -16.10 -4.42
N TYR A 204 4.94 -15.23 -5.41
CA TYR A 204 5.64 -13.97 -5.45
C TYR A 204 4.68 -12.79 -5.27
N ALA A 205 5.10 -11.81 -4.50
CA ALA A 205 4.37 -10.57 -4.29
C ALA A 205 5.20 -9.36 -4.74
N ALA A 206 4.55 -8.34 -5.28
CA ALA A 206 5.18 -7.05 -5.46
C ALA A 206 5.62 -6.47 -4.11
N GLN A 207 6.81 -5.91 -4.03
CA GLN A 207 7.25 -5.21 -2.82
C GLN A 207 6.43 -3.93 -2.61
N ILE A 208 6.25 -3.57 -1.36
CA ILE A 208 5.52 -2.38 -0.91
C ILE A 208 6.53 -1.33 -0.43
N MET A 209 6.18 -0.07 -0.57
CA MET A 209 6.97 1.05 -0.04
C MET A 209 6.04 2.08 0.59
N PHE A 210 6.32 2.48 1.82
CA PHE A 210 5.74 3.68 2.37
C PHE A 210 6.50 4.91 1.90
N VAL A 211 5.75 5.94 1.51
CA VAL A 211 6.27 7.27 1.23
C VAL A 211 5.65 8.23 2.24
N ILE A 212 6.47 8.78 3.12
CA ILE A 212 6.04 9.69 4.18
C ILE A 212 6.55 11.09 3.85
N GLY A 213 5.61 11.97 3.57
CA GLY A 213 5.90 13.38 3.35
C GLY A 213 6.08 14.12 4.66
N THR A 214 6.84 15.21 4.60
CA THR A 214 7.06 16.10 5.75
C THR A 214 6.67 17.54 5.40
N ASN A 215 6.80 18.44 6.34
CA ASN A 215 6.62 19.88 6.12
C ASN A 215 7.90 20.60 5.69
N GLU A 216 9.01 19.89 5.47
CA GLU A 216 10.28 20.52 5.09
C GLU A 216 10.20 21.27 3.75
N GLY A 217 9.32 20.83 2.84
CA GLY A 217 9.04 21.53 1.58
C GLY A 217 8.25 22.85 1.73
N GLY A 218 7.97 23.28 2.96
CA GLY A 218 7.29 24.56 3.27
C GLY A 218 5.77 24.48 3.31
N LEU A 219 5.17 23.31 3.03
CA LEU A 219 3.73 23.14 3.11
C LEU A 219 3.30 22.68 4.52
N TYR A 220 2.14 23.18 4.97
CA TYR A 220 1.59 22.83 6.28
C TYR A 220 1.33 21.31 6.42
N HIS A 221 2.01 20.68 7.36
CA HIS A 221 1.83 19.27 7.71
C HIS A 221 2.38 19.02 9.12
N PRO A 222 1.68 19.46 10.16
CA PRO A 222 2.20 19.41 11.53
C PRO A 222 2.28 17.98 12.07
N ASN A 223 1.44 17.08 11.59
CA ASN A 223 1.29 15.72 12.09
C ASN A 223 2.09 14.68 11.30
N TRP A 224 3.04 15.09 10.45
CA TRP A 224 3.81 14.16 9.62
C TRP A 224 4.52 13.05 10.43
N ASN A 225 4.91 13.36 11.68
CA ASN A 225 5.52 12.40 12.57
C ASN A 225 4.54 11.30 13.02
N GLN A 226 3.23 11.59 13.11
CA GLN A 226 2.22 10.58 13.40
C GLN A 226 2.08 9.60 12.23
N ASN A 227 2.08 10.12 11.00
CA ASN A 227 2.08 9.28 9.80
C ASN A 227 3.33 8.39 9.75
N LEU A 228 4.50 8.93 10.10
CA LEU A 228 5.75 8.17 10.17
C LEU A 228 5.66 7.06 11.24
N LYS A 229 5.19 7.37 12.44
CA LYS A 229 5.01 6.39 13.53
C LYS A 229 4.04 5.27 13.14
N PHE A 230 2.95 5.62 12.46
CA PHE A 230 2.02 4.63 11.93
C PHE A 230 2.68 3.71 10.91
N ALA A 231 3.40 4.28 9.94
CA ALA A 231 4.11 3.50 8.92
C ALA A 231 5.20 2.61 9.54
N VAL A 232 5.96 3.10 10.52
CA VAL A 232 6.93 2.29 11.27
C VAL A 232 6.23 1.11 11.95
N LYS A 233 5.11 1.34 12.65
CA LYS A 233 4.33 0.30 13.32
C LYS A 233 3.88 -0.80 12.35
N VAL A 234 3.36 -0.39 11.20
CA VAL A 234 2.89 -1.31 10.16
C VAL A 234 4.06 -2.09 9.57
N GLN A 235 5.14 -1.40 9.19
CA GLN A 235 6.28 -2.05 8.56
C GLN A 235 7.04 -2.98 9.52
N GLN A 236 7.19 -2.63 10.79
CA GLN A 236 7.75 -3.54 11.79
C GLN A 236 6.99 -4.87 11.82
N LYS A 237 5.65 -4.79 11.85
CA LYS A 237 4.82 -5.98 11.88
C LYS A 237 4.89 -6.77 10.57
N ALA A 238 5.02 -6.09 9.44
CA ALA A 238 5.20 -6.73 8.15
C ALA A 238 6.50 -7.52 8.06
N GLU A 239 7.60 -6.91 8.48
CA GLU A 239 8.90 -7.56 8.46
C GLU A 239 8.99 -8.78 9.39
N GLU A 240 8.22 -8.80 10.49
CA GLU A 240 8.08 -9.99 11.34
C GLU A 240 7.34 -11.13 10.64
N MET A 241 6.30 -10.79 9.86
CA MET A 241 5.42 -11.78 9.23
C MET A 241 5.91 -12.21 7.84
N TYR A 242 6.45 -11.27 7.09
CA TYR A 242 6.85 -11.41 5.69
C TYR A 242 8.15 -10.64 5.44
N PRO A 243 9.31 -11.18 5.88
CA PRO A 243 10.61 -10.51 5.71
C PRO A 243 10.87 -10.11 4.26
N GLY A 244 11.26 -8.87 4.04
CA GLY A 244 11.56 -8.33 2.72
C GLY A 244 10.34 -7.91 1.89
N LEU A 245 9.11 -7.98 2.44
CA LEU A 245 7.92 -7.48 1.75
C LEU A 245 8.00 -5.98 1.49
N PHE A 246 8.60 -5.24 2.42
CA PHE A 246 8.75 -3.80 2.27
C PHE A 246 10.13 -3.41 1.77
N LYS A 247 10.15 -2.50 0.82
CA LYS A 247 11.34 -1.69 0.49
C LYS A 247 11.62 -0.72 1.64
N PRO A 248 12.84 -0.15 1.72
CA PRO A 248 13.09 0.92 2.66
C PRO A 248 12.03 2.02 2.55
N MET A 249 11.42 2.40 3.67
CA MET A 249 10.45 3.49 3.75
C MET A 249 11.11 4.79 3.29
N MET A 250 10.44 5.56 2.46
CA MET A 250 10.94 6.86 2.01
C MET A 250 10.34 7.98 2.85
N VAL A 251 11.19 8.78 3.50
CA VAL A 251 10.79 10.03 4.15
C VAL A 251 11.25 11.17 3.27
N THR A 252 10.32 12.02 2.80
CA THR A 252 10.55 13.02 1.76
C THR A 252 10.09 14.42 2.17
N LYS A 253 10.63 15.44 1.53
CA LYS A 253 10.27 16.85 1.74
C LYS A 253 8.85 17.18 1.26
N SER A 254 8.36 16.47 0.25
CA SER A 254 7.03 16.69 -0.33
C SER A 254 5.96 15.95 0.47
N ARG A 255 4.94 16.68 0.95
CA ARG A 255 3.87 16.10 1.78
C ARG A 255 2.73 15.46 1.00
N TYR A 256 2.61 15.76 -0.32
CA TYR A 256 1.46 15.34 -1.13
C TYR A 256 0.12 15.75 -0.44
N ASN A 257 -0.87 14.86 -0.40
CA ASN A 257 -2.12 15.07 0.33
C ASN A 257 -2.13 14.43 1.73
N GLN A 258 -0.99 14.02 2.26
CA GLN A 258 -0.86 13.28 3.52
C GLN A 258 -1.21 14.09 4.79
N HIS A 259 -1.39 15.41 4.67
CA HIS A 259 -1.82 16.28 5.76
C HIS A 259 -3.31 16.12 6.12
N THR A 260 -4.04 15.32 5.37
CA THR A 260 -5.47 15.02 5.61
C THR A 260 -5.67 13.89 6.62
N GLY A 261 -4.61 13.12 6.90
CA GLY A 261 -4.62 12.03 7.87
C GLY A 261 -3.73 12.26 9.08
#